data_b0e2be982e5e7e343da96b5adf81bfb1
#
_entry.id   b0e2be982e5e7e343da96b5adf81bfb1
#
_cell.length_a   1.000
_cell.length_b   1.000
_cell.length_c   1.000
_cell.angle_alpha   90.00
_cell.angle_beta   90.00
_cell.angle_gamma   90.00
#
_symmetry.space_group_name_H-M   'P 1'
#
loop_
_entity.id
_entity.type
_entity.pdbx_description
1 polymer ?
#
loop_
_entity_poly.entity_id
_entity_poly.type
_entity_poly.pdbx_seq_one_letter_code
_entity_poly.pdbx_strand_id
1 'polypeptide(L)'
;MKYLRLNLIGWILLLFMAALTPVHAARIGDITEISVWDQTVRFFSFKDPSLRYALTGAILLGLTCGLLGSFLVVRKLALLGDTLSHAVLPGVAAGFLWDMDKNPVAIFIGATVAGLLGSFMVTRITSTTKLKEDTALGMVLACFFGVGICLVTMIQRLPSGNKSGIDKFLFGQAASLGQSDIQLMAVVTLLTFGLVWLFYKELLTVSFDPGFAYSVMIPVAWVHHGFMLLLAFSVVIALQAVGVVLVSAMLITPAATAYLMTDRLHRMLLFACLTGMLAGIMGAFFSFLGHQLPTGPFMVLSAAVLFAVAFFFAPSHGVVIKWWTRRSRSGRVRRENTLKAVFHVLEQEKFRQEGVTLVELAELRRQTLDGTEASCLELVRLGYGTMPPGEKAFYLTPKGMRRAQTIVRNHRLWELYLTDAANYSPDHVHDDAEEIEHILGEDLVRQLERQLNFADRDPHGKPIPSAEEIISTHGTVQSSPPTATGYRKPS
;
A
#
# COMPACT_ATOMS: atom_id res chain seq x y z
N MET A 1 16.46 17.03 -9.98
CA MET A 1 15.31 16.09 -9.87
C MET A 1 14.27 16.44 -8.78
N LYS A 2 14.57 17.21 -7.72
CA LYS A 2 13.58 17.62 -6.69
C LYS A 2 12.52 18.62 -7.20
N TYR A 3 12.89 19.56 -8.06
CA TYR A 3 11.98 20.59 -8.59
C TYR A 3 10.98 20.07 -9.63
N LEU A 4 11.33 19.01 -10.37
CA LEU A 4 10.42 18.43 -11.37
C LEU A 4 9.23 17.69 -10.73
N ARG A 5 9.41 17.09 -9.54
CA ARG A 5 8.34 16.37 -8.81
C ARG A 5 7.33 17.29 -8.13
N LEU A 6 7.78 18.45 -7.63
CA LEU A 6 6.85 19.45 -7.08
C LEU A 6 5.97 20.09 -8.16
N ASN A 7 6.55 20.32 -9.35
CA ASN A 7 5.79 20.86 -10.47
C ASN A 7 4.73 19.87 -10.97
N LEU A 8 5.01 18.56 -11.01
CA LEU A 8 4.04 17.56 -11.49
C LEU A 8 2.79 17.48 -10.58
N ILE A 9 2.98 17.52 -9.25
CA ILE A 9 1.86 17.56 -8.30
C ILE A 9 1.07 18.87 -8.44
N GLY A 10 1.74 19.98 -8.64
CA GLY A 10 1.12 21.26 -8.92
C GLY A 10 0.29 21.25 -10.20
N TRP A 11 0.79 20.65 -11.27
CA TRP A 11 0.07 20.51 -12.54
C TRP A 11 -1.13 19.55 -12.43
N ILE A 12 -1.03 18.46 -11.69
CA ILE A 12 -2.15 17.52 -11.44
C ILE A 12 -3.24 18.21 -10.61
N LEU A 13 -2.88 18.97 -9.58
CA LEU A 13 -3.82 19.77 -8.79
C LEU A 13 -4.44 20.89 -9.63
N LEU A 14 -3.69 21.55 -10.50
CA LEU A 14 -4.16 22.60 -11.38
C LEU A 14 -5.10 22.05 -12.46
N LEU A 15 -4.81 20.90 -13.05
CA LEU A 15 -5.68 20.17 -13.97
C LEU A 15 -6.98 19.72 -13.28
N PHE A 16 -6.88 19.26 -12.04
CA PHE A 16 -8.06 18.88 -11.24
C PHE A 16 -8.91 20.09 -10.88
N MET A 17 -8.28 21.22 -10.49
CA MET A 17 -8.97 22.49 -10.25
C MET A 17 -9.56 23.08 -11.54
N ALA A 18 -8.87 22.97 -12.67
CA ALA A 18 -9.38 23.41 -13.96
C ALA A 18 -10.57 22.56 -14.46
N ALA A 19 -10.57 21.26 -14.12
CA ALA A 19 -11.71 20.37 -14.39
C ALA A 19 -12.94 20.68 -13.51
N LEU A 20 -12.73 21.35 -12.38
CA LEU A 20 -13.79 21.78 -11.45
C LEU A 20 -14.32 23.19 -11.77
N THR A 21 -13.64 23.96 -12.64
CA THR A 21 -14.20 25.24 -13.09
C THR A 21 -15.33 24.99 -14.07
N PRO A 22 -16.57 25.39 -13.79
CA PRO A 22 -17.66 25.26 -14.74
C PRO A 22 -17.33 26.12 -15.97
N VAL A 23 -17.16 25.50 -17.12
CA VAL A 23 -17.11 26.19 -18.40
C VAL A 23 -18.53 26.68 -18.65
N HIS A 24 -18.79 27.92 -18.33
CA HIS A 24 -20.06 28.59 -18.62
C HIS A 24 -20.15 28.87 -20.11
N ALA A 25 -20.62 27.88 -20.86
CA ALA A 25 -21.25 28.16 -22.15
C ALA A 25 -22.72 28.45 -21.90
N ALA A 26 -23.06 29.73 -21.74
CA ALA A 26 -24.44 30.17 -21.55
C ALA A 26 -25.29 29.73 -22.75
N ARG A 27 -26.15 28.75 -22.57
CA ARG A 27 -27.26 28.44 -23.46
C ARG A 27 -28.54 29.04 -22.89
N ILE A 28 -29.36 29.59 -23.76
CA ILE A 28 -30.65 30.27 -23.53
C ILE A 28 -31.71 29.35 -22.86
N GLY A 29 -31.31 28.40 -22.05
CA GLY A 29 -32.18 27.48 -21.31
C GLY A 29 -31.92 27.44 -19.80
N ASP A 30 -30.88 28.11 -19.32
CA ASP A 30 -30.49 28.05 -17.88
C ASP A 30 -31.23 29.10 -17.04
N ILE A 31 -32.59 29.04 -17.04
CA ILE A 31 -33.42 29.91 -16.17
C ILE A 31 -33.57 29.37 -14.73
N THR A 32 -33.01 28.21 -14.45
CA THR A 32 -32.94 27.68 -13.09
C THR A 32 -31.49 27.28 -12.75
N GLU A 33 -30.71 28.22 -12.19
CA GLU A 33 -29.50 27.86 -11.44
C GLU A 33 -29.91 27.03 -10.24
N ILE A 34 -30.00 25.69 -10.42
CA ILE A 34 -30.17 24.78 -9.30
C ILE A 34 -28.87 24.85 -8.51
N SER A 35 -28.93 25.43 -7.31
CA SER A 35 -27.80 25.54 -6.40
C SER A 35 -27.11 24.18 -6.24
N VAL A 36 -25.78 24.16 -6.22
CA VAL A 36 -25.00 22.92 -5.95
C VAL A 36 -25.45 22.28 -4.65
N TRP A 37 -25.92 23.09 -3.69
CA TRP A 37 -26.49 22.62 -2.44
C TRP A 37 -27.78 21.83 -2.65
N ASP A 38 -28.70 22.35 -3.46
CA ASP A 38 -29.97 21.70 -3.75
C ASP A 38 -29.75 20.39 -4.52
N GLN A 39 -28.79 20.36 -5.44
CA GLN A 39 -28.38 19.12 -6.13
C GLN A 39 -27.82 18.10 -5.15
N THR A 40 -26.97 18.53 -4.20
CA THR A 40 -26.41 17.66 -3.16
C THR A 40 -27.51 17.08 -2.27
N VAL A 41 -28.44 17.91 -1.79
CA VAL A 41 -29.59 17.47 -1.00
C VAL A 41 -30.47 16.50 -1.81
N ARG A 42 -30.69 16.78 -3.08
CA ARG A 42 -31.44 15.91 -3.99
C ARG A 42 -30.75 14.56 -4.18
N PHE A 43 -29.44 14.55 -4.35
CA PHE A 43 -28.65 13.30 -4.46
C PHE A 43 -28.81 12.41 -3.24
N PHE A 44 -28.67 12.95 -2.05
CA PHE A 44 -28.81 12.19 -0.80
C PHE A 44 -30.26 11.98 -0.34
N SER A 45 -31.25 12.61 -0.99
CA SER A 45 -32.68 12.38 -0.67
C SER A 45 -33.22 11.06 -1.20
N PHE A 46 -32.53 10.42 -2.15
CA PHE A 46 -32.92 9.14 -2.78
C PHE A 46 -34.33 9.13 -3.39
N LYS A 47 -34.87 10.29 -3.73
CA LYS A 47 -36.24 10.41 -4.27
C LYS A 47 -36.32 9.95 -5.72
N ASP A 48 -35.30 10.19 -6.52
CA ASP A 48 -35.28 9.87 -7.95
C ASP A 48 -34.96 8.38 -8.16
N PRO A 49 -35.82 7.61 -8.85
CA PRO A 49 -35.57 6.17 -9.11
C PRO A 49 -34.29 5.89 -9.89
N SER A 50 -33.98 6.70 -10.93
CA SER A 50 -32.76 6.57 -11.73
C SER A 50 -31.49 6.76 -10.90
N LEU A 51 -31.52 7.71 -9.95
CA LEU A 51 -30.42 7.96 -9.05
C LEU A 51 -30.21 6.82 -8.08
N ARG A 52 -31.32 6.23 -7.54
CA ARG A 52 -31.23 5.04 -6.69
C ARG A 52 -30.60 3.88 -7.43
N TYR A 53 -31.00 3.63 -8.67
CA TYR A 53 -30.40 2.54 -9.46
C TYR A 53 -28.92 2.81 -9.77
N ALA A 54 -28.57 4.02 -10.20
CA ALA A 54 -27.18 4.38 -10.47
C ALA A 54 -26.29 4.20 -9.23
N LEU A 55 -26.75 4.68 -8.06
CA LEU A 55 -25.99 4.57 -6.81
C LEU A 55 -25.89 3.13 -6.31
N THR A 56 -26.99 2.38 -6.34
CA THR A 56 -26.98 0.95 -5.96
C THR A 56 -26.06 0.16 -6.88
N GLY A 57 -26.11 0.39 -8.19
CA GLY A 57 -25.22 -0.24 -9.17
C GLY A 57 -23.76 0.11 -8.91
N ALA A 58 -23.45 1.38 -8.62
CA ALA A 58 -22.10 1.82 -8.30
C ALA A 58 -21.54 1.16 -7.03
N ILE A 59 -22.37 1.02 -5.99
CA ILE A 59 -22.02 0.33 -4.74
C ILE A 59 -21.75 -1.15 -4.99
N LEU A 60 -22.68 -1.85 -5.65
CA LEU A 60 -22.55 -3.29 -5.95
C LEU A 60 -21.30 -3.55 -6.80
N LEU A 61 -21.07 -2.72 -7.80
CA LEU A 61 -19.89 -2.78 -8.65
C LEU A 61 -18.60 -2.59 -7.83
N GLY A 62 -18.55 -1.52 -7.03
CA GLY A 62 -17.37 -1.23 -6.19
C GLY A 62 -17.04 -2.35 -5.22
N LEU A 63 -18.07 -2.96 -4.61
CA LEU A 63 -17.93 -4.11 -3.73
C LEU A 63 -17.34 -5.32 -4.48
N THR A 64 -17.94 -5.68 -5.62
CA THR A 64 -17.54 -6.87 -6.39
C THR A 64 -16.14 -6.71 -6.99
N CYS A 65 -15.89 -5.56 -7.59
CA CYS A 65 -14.57 -5.25 -8.19
C CYS A 65 -13.48 -5.17 -7.10
N GLY A 66 -13.75 -4.56 -5.96
CA GLY A 66 -12.81 -4.50 -4.85
C GLY A 66 -12.46 -5.89 -4.31
N LEU A 67 -13.47 -6.75 -4.14
CA LEU A 67 -13.29 -8.11 -3.63
C LEU A 67 -12.42 -8.94 -4.58
N LEU A 68 -12.80 -9.07 -5.85
CA LEU A 68 -12.09 -9.90 -6.83
C LEU A 68 -10.75 -9.27 -7.26
N GLY A 69 -10.71 -7.95 -7.40
CA GLY A 69 -9.50 -7.20 -7.69
C GLY A 69 -8.39 -7.45 -6.67
N SER A 70 -8.75 -7.65 -5.40
CA SER A 70 -7.76 -7.98 -4.36
C SER A 70 -7.02 -9.28 -4.64
N PHE A 71 -7.72 -10.33 -5.09
CA PHE A 71 -7.08 -11.58 -5.49
C PHE A 71 -6.26 -11.41 -6.78
N LEU A 72 -6.70 -10.58 -7.73
CA LEU A 72 -5.92 -10.28 -8.94
C LEU A 72 -4.59 -9.60 -8.60
N VAL A 73 -4.61 -8.62 -7.70
CA VAL A 73 -3.39 -7.90 -7.27
C VAL A 73 -2.44 -8.84 -6.53
N VAL A 74 -2.93 -9.65 -5.59
CA VAL A 74 -2.12 -10.60 -4.81
C VAL A 74 -1.50 -11.66 -5.72
N ARG A 75 -2.25 -12.17 -6.70
CA ARG A 75 -1.77 -13.15 -7.71
C ARG A 75 -0.90 -12.53 -8.80
N LYS A 76 -0.73 -11.20 -8.82
CA LYS A 76 -0.01 -10.44 -9.86
C LYS A 76 -0.63 -10.60 -11.27
N LEU A 77 -1.93 -10.85 -11.35
CA LEU A 77 -2.70 -11.06 -12.57
C LEU A 77 -3.46 -9.80 -13.02
N ALA A 78 -2.88 -8.61 -12.85
CA ALA A 78 -3.55 -7.34 -13.15
C ALA A 78 -4.01 -7.25 -14.63
N LEU A 79 -3.20 -7.71 -15.58
CA LEU A 79 -3.55 -7.73 -17.00
C LEU A 79 -4.72 -8.66 -17.35
N LEU A 80 -5.02 -9.65 -16.50
CA LEU A 80 -6.14 -10.56 -16.73
C LEU A 80 -7.48 -9.83 -16.70
N GLY A 81 -7.65 -8.85 -15.80
CA GLY A 81 -8.85 -8.02 -15.75
C GLY A 81 -9.11 -7.26 -17.04
N ASP A 82 -8.06 -6.72 -17.64
CA ASP A 82 -8.12 -6.01 -18.91
C ASP A 82 -8.43 -6.97 -20.08
N THR A 83 -7.69 -8.08 -20.14
CA THR A 83 -7.91 -9.12 -21.15
C THR A 83 -9.35 -9.65 -21.14
N LEU A 84 -9.90 -9.95 -19.94
CA LEU A 84 -11.28 -10.42 -19.84
C LEU A 84 -12.29 -9.36 -20.24
N SER A 85 -12.08 -8.09 -19.86
CA SER A 85 -12.97 -6.99 -20.24
C SER A 85 -13.12 -6.87 -21.76
N HIS A 86 -12.02 -7.03 -22.48
CA HIS A 86 -12.01 -7.01 -23.95
C HIS A 86 -12.46 -8.34 -24.57
N ALA A 87 -12.14 -9.49 -23.94
CA ALA A 87 -12.54 -10.81 -24.42
C ALA A 87 -14.05 -11.04 -24.36
N VAL A 88 -14.75 -10.34 -23.50
CA VAL A 88 -16.20 -10.41 -23.34
C VAL A 88 -16.95 -9.71 -24.49
N LEU A 89 -16.33 -8.75 -25.18
CA LEU A 89 -16.98 -7.90 -26.19
C LEU A 89 -17.63 -8.68 -27.35
N PRO A 90 -16.98 -9.69 -27.97
CA PRO A 90 -17.63 -10.52 -28.98
C PRO A 90 -18.88 -11.22 -28.48
N GLY A 91 -18.86 -11.66 -27.20
CA GLY A 91 -19.99 -12.31 -26.57
C GLY A 91 -21.16 -11.37 -26.29
N VAL A 92 -20.88 -10.12 -25.90
CA VAL A 92 -21.90 -9.06 -25.80
C VAL A 92 -22.58 -8.85 -27.14
N ALA A 93 -21.79 -8.74 -28.21
CA ALA A 93 -22.32 -8.59 -29.59
C ALA A 93 -23.15 -9.81 -30.01
N ALA A 94 -22.66 -11.02 -29.75
CA ALA A 94 -23.38 -12.25 -30.08
C ALA A 94 -24.69 -12.39 -29.26
N GLY A 95 -24.67 -12.08 -27.98
CA GLY A 95 -25.86 -12.08 -27.11
C GLY A 95 -26.92 -11.06 -27.55
N PHE A 96 -26.49 -9.89 -28.05
CA PHE A 96 -27.40 -8.92 -28.65
C PHE A 96 -28.00 -9.44 -29.99
N LEU A 97 -27.20 -10.08 -30.84
CA LEU A 97 -27.67 -10.63 -32.12
C LEU A 97 -28.64 -11.80 -31.92
N TRP A 98 -28.56 -12.52 -30.81
CA TRP A 98 -29.45 -13.66 -30.51
C TRP A 98 -30.90 -13.23 -30.36
N ASP A 99 -31.16 -12.17 -29.63
CA ASP A 99 -32.53 -11.73 -29.28
C ASP A 99 -32.96 -10.47 -30.06
N MET A 100 -32.02 -9.82 -30.82
CA MET A 100 -32.22 -8.54 -31.51
C MET A 100 -32.81 -7.43 -30.61
N ASP A 101 -32.87 -7.67 -29.31
CA ASP A 101 -33.37 -6.78 -28.29
C ASP A 101 -32.42 -6.73 -27.08
N LYS A 102 -32.61 -5.76 -26.18
CA LYS A 102 -31.79 -5.60 -24.97
C LYS A 102 -32.19 -6.60 -23.87
N ASN A 103 -32.01 -7.87 -24.13
CA ASN A 103 -32.19 -8.87 -23.07
C ASN A 103 -30.91 -8.97 -22.23
N PRO A 104 -30.91 -8.47 -20.96
CA PRO A 104 -29.72 -8.50 -20.11
C PRO A 104 -29.17 -9.91 -19.89
N VAL A 105 -30.07 -10.91 -19.87
CA VAL A 105 -29.69 -12.31 -19.64
C VAL A 105 -28.98 -12.91 -20.86
N ALA A 106 -29.48 -12.65 -22.07
CA ALA A 106 -28.85 -13.13 -23.30
C ALA A 106 -27.44 -12.52 -23.49
N ILE A 107 -27.32 -11.22 -23.23
CA ILE A 107 -26.03 -10.52 -23.27
C ILE A 107 -25.08 -11.06 -22.19
N PHE A 108 -25.58 -11.30 -20.97
CA PHE A 108 -24.80 -11.84 -19.86
C PHE A 108 -24.26 -13.24 -20.19
N ILE A 109 -25.10 -14.14 -20.74
CA ILE A 109 -24.68 -15.49 -21.14
C ILE A 109 -23.62 -15.42 -22.25
N GLY A 110 -23.89 -14.68 -23.33
CA GLY A 110 -22.96 -14.52 -24.45
C GLY A 110 -21.62 -13.97 -23.99
N ALA A 111 -21.63 -12.91 -23.19
CA ALA A 111 -20.46 -12.28 -22.62
C ALA A 111 -19.65 -13.23 -21.73
N THR A 112 -20.34 -14.00 -20.87
CA THR A 112 -19.71 -15.00 -19.98
C THR A 112 -19.04 -16.11 -20.80
N VAL A 113 -19.71 -16.64 -21.81
CA VAL A 113 -19.15 -17.68 -22.69
C VAL A 113 -17.89 -17.17 -23.40
N ALA A 114 -17.92 -15.96 -23.94
CA ALA A 114 -16.73 -15.36 -24.60
C ALA A 114 -15.59 -15.12 -23.60
N GLY A 115 -15.87 -14.63 -22.39
CA GLY A 115 -14.88 -14.45 -21.34
C GLY A 115 -14.22 -15.76 -20.90
N LEU A 116 -15.01 -16.83 -20.75
CA LEU A 116 -14.49 -18.17 -20.44
C LEU A 116 -13.66 -18.74 -21.59
N LEU A 117 -14.07 -18.55 -22.83
CA LEU A 117 -13.29 -18.95 -24.00
C LEU A 117 -11.96 -18.20 -24.05
N GLY A 118 -11.96 -16.91 -23.78
CA GLY A 118 -10.74 -16.11 -23.69
C GLY A 118 -9.80 -16.62 -22.58
N SER A 119 -10.31 -16.87 -21.39
CA SER A 119 -9.55 -17.44 -20.29
C SER A 119 -9.01 -18.84 -20.62
N PHE A 120 -9.82 -19.69 -21.22
CA PHE A 120 -9.40 -21.02 -21.68
C PHE A 120 -8.27 -20.93 -22.73
N MET A 121 -8.38 -20.00 -23.70
CA MET A 121 -7.33 -19.79 -24.69
C MET A 121 -6.01 -19.34 -24.06
N VAL A 122 -6.04 -18.40 -23.10
CA VAL A 122 -4.85 -18.00 -22.35
C VAL A 122 -4.20 -19.21 -21.70
N THR A 123 -4.98 -20.01 -20.96
CA THR A 123 -4.47 -21.23 -20.29
C THR A 123 -3.88 -22.23 -21.27
N ARG A 124 -4.51 -22.43 -22.43
CA ARG A 124 -4.02 -23.35 -23.48
C ARG A 124 -2.73 -22.84 -24.11
N ILE A 125 -2.63 -21.55 -24.44
CA ILE A 125 -1.42 -20.96 -25.00
C ILE A 125 -0.26 -21.10 -24.01
N THR A 126 -0.45 -20.76 -22.75
CA THR A 126 0.60 -20.83 -21.73
C THR A 126 1.03 -22.26 -21.41
N SER A 127 0.11 -23.24 -21.47
CA SER A 127 0.41 -24.64 -21.19
C SER A 127 1.05 -25.39 -22.36
N THR A 128 0.79 -24.96 -23.61
CA THR A 128 1.28 -25.65 -24.83
C THR A 128 2.47 -24.98 -25.48
N THR A 129 2.77 -23.73 -25.12
CA THR A 129 3.86 -22.95 -25.69
C THR A 129 4.82 -22.46 -24.60
N LYS A 130 5.98 -21.94 -24.99
CA LYS A 130 6.95 -21.29 -24.08
C LYS A 130 6.64 -19.81 -23.83
N LEU A 131 5.47 -19.32 -24.25
CA LEU A 131 5.10 -17.93 -24.09
C LEU A 131 4.77 -17.63 -22.63
N LYS A 132 5.18 -16.45 -22.18
CA LYS A 132 4.82 -15.95 -20.86
C LYS A 132 3.33 -15.61 -20.81
N GLU A 133 2.74 -15.67 -19.64
CA GLU A 133 1.32 -15.39 -19.40
C GLU A 133 0.91 -14.01 -19.93
N ASP A 134 1.71 -12.96 -19.68
CA ASP A 134 1.44 -11.61 -20.17
C ASP A 134 1.34 -11.53 -21.71
N THR A 135 2.17 -12.30 -22.43
CA THR A 135 2.13 -12.38 -23.90
C THR A 135 0.85 -13.05 -24.37
N ALA A 136 0.46 -14.17 -23.75
CA ALA A 136 -0.77 -14.88 -24.08
C ALA A 136 -2.01 -14.00 -23.80
N LEU A 137 -2.02 -13.28 -22.67
CA LEU A 137 -3.06 -12.32 -22.34
C LEU A 137 -3.19 -11.23 -23.41
N GLY A 138 -2.08 -10.61 -23.83
CA GLY A 138 -2.08 -9.59 -24.89
C GLY A 138 -2.58 -10.10 -26.24
N MET A 139 -2.21 -11.33 -26.63
CA MET A 139 -2.68 -11.95 -27.88
C MET A 139 -4.20 -12.19 -27.85
N VAL A 140 -4.71 -12.79 -26.77
CA VAL A 140 -6.15 -13.04 -26.61
C VAL A 140 -6.93 -11.73 -26.57
N LEU A 141 -6.43 -10.73 -25.83
CA LEU A 141 -7.01 -9.39 -25.81
C LEU A 141 -7.15 -8.81 -27.21
N ALA A 142 -6.06 -8.78 -27.99
CA ALA A 142 -6.07 -8.18 -29.33
C ALA A 142 -7.02 -8.91 -30.26
N CYS A 143 -7.03 -10.25 -30.28
CA CYS A 143 -7.89 -11.05 -31.14
C CYS A 143 -9.37 -10.86 -30.81
N PHE A 144 -9.75 -11.01 -29.51
CA PHE A 144 -11.14 -10.89 -29.10
C PHE A 144 -11.66 -9.46 -29.26
N PHE A 145 -10.84 -8.47 -28.88
CA PHE A 145 -11.20 -7.07 -29.08
C PHE A 145 -11.43 -6.74 -30.53
N GLY A 146 -10.54 -7.18 -31.44
CA GLY A 146 -10.69 -6.99 -32.89
C GLY A 146 -11.99 -7.60 -33.44
N VAL A 147 -12.28 -8.87 -33.07
CA VAL A 147 -13.53 -9.54 -33.46
C VAL A 147 -14.74 -8.81 -32.85
N GLY A 148 -14.64 -8.41 -31.56
CA GLY A 148 -15.71 -7.71 -30.87
C GLY A 148 -16.06 -6.38 -31.52
N ILE A 149 -15.07 -5.55 -31.87
CA ILE A 149 -15.29 -4.28 -32.56
C ILE A 149 -15.88 -4.49 -33.95
N CYS A 150 -15.42 -5.50 -34.73
CA CYS A 150 -16.02 -5.84 -36.02
C CYS A 150 -17.51 -6.17 -35.89
N LEU A 151 -17.87 -7.03 -34.92
CA LEU A 151 -19.26 -7.40 -34.66
C LEU A 151 -20.12 -6.20 -34.23
N VAL A 152 -19.63 -5.39 -33.29
CA VAL A 152 -20.32 -4.16 -32.82
C VAL A 152 -20.53 -3.19 -34.00
N THR A 153 -19.52 -2.98 -34.83
CA THR A 153 -19.62 -2.11 -36.01
C THR A 153 -20.64 -2.66 -37.02
N MET A 154 -20.70 -3.99 -37.19
CA MET A 154 -21.68 -4.64 -38.06
C MET A 154 -23.10 -4.39 -37.53
N ILE A 155 -23.32 -4.56 -36.22
CA ILE A 155 -24.62 -4.32 -35.58
C ILE A 155 -25.05 -2.85 -35.73
N GLN A 156 -24.13 -1.90 -35.61
CA GLN A 156 -24.44 -0.48 -35.84
C GLN A 156 -24.93 -0.16 -37.25
N ARG A 157 -24.57 -0.96 -38.23
CA ARG A 157 -25.00 -0.79 -39.64
C ARG A 157 -26.34 -1.46 -39.99
N LEU A 158 -26.88 -2.34 -39.11
CA LEU A 158 -28.15 -3.00 -39.33
C LEU A 158 -29.31 -1.97 -39.37
N PRO A 159 -30.32 -2.13 -40.23
CA PRO A 159 -31.43 -1.18 -40.36
C PRO A 159 -32.41 -1.20 -39.17
N SER A 160 -32.31 -2.12 -38.24
CA SER A 160 -33.19 -2.28 -37.10
C SER A 160 -33.00 -1.17 -36.02
N GLY A 161 -34.11 -0.60 -35.56
CA GLY A 161 -34.21 0.70 -34.86
C GLY A 161 -33.70 0.80 -33.41
N ASN A 162 -33.26 -0.27 -32.76
CA ASN A 162 -32.96 -0.22 -31.30
C ASN A 162 -31.45 -0.35 -30.99
N LYS A 163 -30.62 0.42 -31.76
CA LYS A 163 -29.15 0.36 -31.69
C LYS A 163 -28.51 1.08 -30.49
N SER A 164 -29.28 1.97 -29.81
CA SER A 164 -28.78 2.91 -28.79
C SER A 164 -28.26 2.26 -27.49
N GLY A 165 -28.14 0.92 -27.46
CA GLY A 165 -27.73 0.18 -26.28
C GLY A 165 -26.31 -0.34 -26.27
N ILE A 166 -25.72 -0.57 -27.44
CA ILE A 166 -24.39 -1.19 -27.56
C ILE A 166 -23.30 -0.18 -27.20
N ASP A 167 -23.48 1.10 -27.54
CA ASP A 167 -22.53 2.16 -27.17
C ASP A 167 -22.37 2.30 -25.65
N LYS A 168 -23.40 1.93 -24.88
CA LYS A 168 -23.35 1.93 -23.41
C LYS A 168 -22.38 0.89 -22.87
N PHE A 169 -22.19 -0.24 -23.55
CA PHE A 169 -21.22 -1.24 -23.14
C PHE A 169 -19.76 -0.82 -23.41
N LEU A 170 -19.55 0.06 -24.39
CA LEU A 170 -18.21 0.57 -24.68
C LEU A 170 -17.79 1.64 -23.67
N PHE A 171 -18.67 2.59 -23.39
CA PHE A 171 -18.34 3.76 -22.58
C PHE A 171 -18.91 3.72 -21.17
N GLY A 172 -19.84 2.81 -20.89
CA GLY A 172 -20.56 2.72 -19.62
C GLY A 172 -21.51 3.89 -19.38
N GLN A 173 -22.65 3.63 -18.81
CA GLN A 173 -23.60 4.66 -18.41
C GLN A 173 -24.43 4.19 -17.21
N ALA A 174 -23.86 4.30 -16.00
CA ALA A 174 -24.54 3.89 -14.78
C ALA A 174 -25.90 4.60 -14.56
N ALA A 175 -26.06 5.82 -15.06
CA ALA A 175 -27.32 6.56 -15.02
C ALA A 175 -28.44 5.92 -15.84
N SER A 176 -28.15 4.99 -16.75
CA SER A 176 -29.15 4.30 -17.59
C SER A 176 -29.47 2.88 -17.10
N LEU A 177 -28.97 2.47 -15.95
CA LEU A 177 -29.27 1.17 -15.34
C LEU A 177 -30.75 1.06 -14.97
N GLY A 178 -31.34 -0.06 -15.37
CA GLY A 178 -32.72 -0.40 -15.04
C GLY A 178 -32.83 -1.32 -13.82
N GLN A 179 -34.06 -1.61 -13.42
CA GLN A 179 -34.32 -2.51 -12.29
C GLN A 179 -33.77 -3.92 -12.55
N SER A 180 -33.91 -4.45 -13.78
CA SER A 180 -33.42 -5.77 -14.17
C SER A 180 -31.89 -5.86 -14.09
N ASP A 181 -31.18 -4.77 -14.48
CA ASP A 181 -29.72 -4.72 -14.40
C ASP A 181 -29.25 -4.76 -12.94
N ILE A 182 -29.91 -3.99 -12.06
CA ILE A 182 -29.59 -3.97 -10.61
C ILE A 182 -29.87 -5.32 -9.96
N GLN A 183 -30.96 -6.00 -10.33
CA GLN A 183 -31.24 -7.34 -9.82
C GLN A 183 -30.16 -8.34 -10.23
N LEU A 184 -29.74 -8.32 -11.51
CA LEU A 184 -28.67 -9.18 -12.00
C LEU A 184 -27.35 -8.87 -11.27
N MET A 185 -27.01 -7.58 -11.13
CA MET A 185 -25.81 -7.13 -10.38
C MET A 185 -25.86 -7.60 -8.93
N ALA A 186 -27.00 -7.50 -8.26
CA ALA A 186 -27.17 -7.93 -6.88
C ALA A 186 -26.98 -9.45 -6.73
N VAL A 187 -27.57 -10.24 -7.64
CA VAL A 187 -27.41 -11.70 -7.64
C VAL A 187 -25.95 -12.10 -7.83
N VAL A 188 -25.27 -11.52 -8.82
CA VAL A 188 -23.85 -11.82 -9.09
C VAL A 188 -22.96 -11.36 -7.92
N THR A 189 -23.22 -10.19 -7.34
CA THR A 189 -22.47 -9.71 -6.16
C THR A 189 -22.65 -10.66 -4.98
N LEU A 190 -23.89 -11.06 -4.68
CA LEU A 190 -24.20 -11.99 -3.58
C LEU A 190 -23.54 -13.36 -3.81
N LEU A 191 -23.62 -13.88 -5.04
CA LEU A 191 -22.96 -15.12 -5.44
C LEU A 191 -21.45 -15.03 -5.25
N THR A 192 -20.84 -13.93 -5.71
CA THR A 192 -19.39 -13.69 -5.59
C THR A 192 -18.97 -13.64 -4.13
N PHE A 193 -19.65 -12.87 -3.29
CA PHE A 193 -19.37 -12.82 -1.86
C PHE A 193 -19.56 -14.17 -1.18
N GLY A 194 -20.66 -14.87 -1.47
CA GLY A 194 -20.95 -16.18 -0.91
C GLY A 194 -19.88 -17.23 -1.27
N LEU A 195 -19.49 -17.31 -2.54
CA LEU A 195 -18.48 -18.26 -2.98
C LEU A 195 -17.08 -17.89 -2.49
N VAL A 196 -16.70 -16.61 -2.48
CA VAL A 196 -15.42 -16.17 -1.90
C VAL A 196 -15.38 -16.45 -0.40
N TRP A 197 -16.48 -16.25 0.34
CA TRP A 197 -16.56 -16.57 1.76
C TRP A 197 -16.47 -18.08 2.01
N LEU A 198 -17.18 -18.90 1.22
CA LEU A 198 -17.21 -20.36 1.33
C LEU A 198 -15.83 -20.97 1.02
N PHE A 199 -15.17 -20.52 -0.05
CA PHE A 199 -13.87 -21.01 -0.52
C PHE A 199 -12.71 -20.09 -0.14
N TYR A 200 -12.85 -19.31 0.95
CA TYR A 200 -11.83 -18.34 1.34
C TYR A 200 -10.47 -18.97 1.60
N LYS A 201 -10.44 -20.13 2.28
CA LYS A 201 -9.20 -20.83 2.63
C LYS A 201 -8.47 -21.36 1.39
N GLU A 202 -9.22 -21.97 0.49
CA GLU A 202 -8.71 -22.50 -0.77
C GLU A 202 -8.16 -21.37 -1.68
N LEU A 203 -8.94 -20.31 -1.82
CA LEU A 203 -8.54 -19.12 -2.56
C LEU A 203 -7.28 -18.46 -1.96
N LEU A 204 -7.21 -18.37 -0.63
CA LEU A 204 -6.03 -17.85 0.08
C LEU A 204 -4.81 -18.71 -0.24
N THR A 205 -4.89 -20.02 -0.01
CA THR A 205 -3.75 -20.94 -0.18
C THR A 205 -3.26 -20.96 -1.63
N VAL A 206 -4.18 -21.06 -2.60
CA VAL A 206 -3.85 -21.05 -4.04
C VAL A 206 -3.27 -19.69 -4.48
N SER A 207 -3.65 -18.60 -3.82
CA SER A 207 -3.17 -17.25 -4.20
C SER A 207 -1.75 -16.97 -3.73
N PHE A 208 -1.31 -17.55 -2.60
CA PHE A 208 0.04 -17.33 -2.06
C PHE A 208 1.01 -18.45 -2.43
N ASP A 209 0.59 -19.71 -2.36
CA ASP A 209 1.43 -20.84 -2.65
C ASP A 209 0.64 -21.96 -3.34
N PRO A 210 0.58 -21.97 -4.69
CA PRO A 210 -0.07 -23.04 -5.45
C PRO A 210 0.60 -24.42 -5.25
N GLY A 211 1.91 -24.47 -4.99
CA GLY A 211 2.66 -25.70 -4.74
C GLY A 211 2.25 -26.36 -3.44
N PHE A 212 2.17 -25.57 -2.38
CA PHE A 212 1.64 -26.03 -1.09
C PHE A 212 0.17 -26.44 -1.21
N ALA A 213 -0.67 -25.66 -1.91
CA ALA A 213 -2.07 -26.04 -2.14
C ALA A 213 -2.20 -27.42 -2.79
N TYR A 214 -1.35 -27.71 -3.79
CA TYR A 214 -1.31 -29.02 -4.43
C TYR A 214 -0.88 -30.13 -3.46
N SER A 215 0.09 -29.89 -2.58
CA SER A 215 0.58 -30.88 -1.60
C SER A 215 -0.45 -31.25 -0.54
N VAL A 216 -1.37 -30.33 -0.20
CA VAL A 216 -2.50 -30.58 0.72
C VAL A 216 -3.80 -30.99 0.00
N MET A 217 -3.68 -31.49 -1.24
CA MET A 217 -4.78 -32.03 -2.06
C MET A 217 -5.89 -31.01 -2.40
N ILE A 218 -5.60 -29.73 -2.38
CA ILE A 218 -6.54 -28.72 -2.89
C ILE A 218 -6.55 -28.80 -4.43
N PRO A 219 -7.74 -28.90 -5.07
CA PRO A 219 -7.84 -28.98 -6.53
C PRO A 219 -7.58 -27.60 -7.17
N VAL A 220 -6.31 -27.21 -7.28
CA VAL A 220 -5.86 -25.89 -7.74
C VAL A 220 -6.52 -25.49 -9.05
N ALA A 221 -6.64 -26.43 -10.01
CA ALA A 221 -7.28 -26.15 -11.31
C ALA A 221 -8.75 -25.75 -11.16
N TRP A 222 -9.52 -26.43 -10.32
CA TRP A 222 -10.94 -26.10 -10.11
C TRP A 222 -11.11 -24.76 -9.40
N VAL A 223 -10.27 -24.47 -8.40
CA VAL A 223 -10.27 -23.16 -7.71
C VAL A 223 -9.92 -22.05 -8.69
N HIS A 224 -8.93 -22.27 -9.57
CA HIS A 224 -8.57 -21.29 -10.60
C HIS A 224 -9.71 -21.06 -11.60
N HIS A 225 -10.33 -22.12 -12.15
CA HIS A 225 -11.43 -21.98 -13.10
C HIS A 225 -12.69 -21.36 -12.44
N GLY A 226 -12.98 -21.74 -11.19
CA GLY A 226 -14.06 -21.12 -10.43
C GLY A 226 -13.84 -19.61 -10.21
N PHE A 227 -12.62 -19.22 -9.87
CA PHE A 227 -12.26 -17.81 -9.75
C PHE A 227 -12.39 -17.06 -11.08
N MET A 228 -11.95 -17.67 -12.20
CA MET A 228 -12.10 -17.10 -13.55
C MET A 228 -13.56 -16.91 -13.94
N LEU A 229 -14.43 -17.85 -13.59
CA LEU A 229 -15.88 -17.75 -13.82
C LEU A 229 -16.47 -16.56 -13.04
N LEU A 230 -16.13 -16.43 -11.75
CA LEU A 230 -16.58 -15.30 -10.92
C LEU A 230 -16.07 -13.97 -11.46
N LEU A 231 -14.83 -13.95 -11.92
CA LEU A 231 -14.24 -12.75 -12.52
C LEU A 231 -14.96 -12.37 -13.81
N ALA A 232 -15.25 -13.36 -14.69
CA ALA A 232 -16.00 -13.12 -15.92
C ALA A 232 -17.40 -12.56 -15.61
N PHE A 233 -18.13 -13.12 -14.64
CA PHE A 233 -19.42 -12.59 -14.20
C PHE A 233 -19.32 -11.14 -13.73
N SER A 234 -18.30 -10.84 -12.92
CA SER A 234 -18.09 -9.50 -12.39
C SER A 234 -17.73 -8.49 -13.46
N VAL A 235 -16.91 -8.90 -14.44
CA VAL A 235 -16.57 -8.07 -15.58
C VAL A 235 -17.81 -7.74 -16.41
N VAL A 236 -18.67 -8.73 -16.67
CA VAL A 236 -19.90 -8.52 -17.48
C VAL A 236 -20.85 -7.51 -16.83
N ILE A 237 -21.07 -7.60 -15.50
CA ILE A 237 -21.91 -6.61 -14.81
C ILE A 237 -21.22 -5.24 -14.74
N ALA A 238 -19.90 -5.21 -14.63
CA ALA A 238 -19.13 -3.99 -14.60
C ALA A 238 -19.19 -3.21 -15.91
N LEU A 239 -19.22 -3.93 -17.05
CA LEU A 239 -19.34 -3.35 -18.37
C LEU A 239 -20.55 -2.43 -18.54
N GLN A 240 -21.69 -2.80 -17.99
CA GLN A 240 -22.93 -2.03 -18.11
C GLN A 240 -22.81 -0.67 -17.41
N ALA A 241 -22.12 -0.64 -16.26
CA ALA A 241 -22.02 0.56 -15.44
C ALA A 241 -20.85 1.49 -15.86
N VAL A 242 -19.69 0.91 -16.15
CA VAL A 242 -18.43 1.65 -16.34
C VAL A 242 -17.91 1.59 -17.77
N GLY A 243 -18.28 0.55 -18.53
CA GLY A 243 -17.81 0.30 -19.91
C GLY A 243 -16.50 -0.48 -19.99
N VAL A 244 -16.25 -1.12 -21.16
CA VAL A 244 -15.11 -2.02 -21.42
C VAL A 244 -13.78 -1.41 -21.02
N VAL A 245 -13.54 -0.17 -21.43
CA VAL A 245 -12.24 0.51 -21.26
C VAL A 245 -11.88 0.76 -19.80
N LEU A 246 -12.89 0.92 -18.93
CA LEU A 246 -12.68 1.39 -17.55
C LEU A 246 -12.87 0.27 -16.51
N VAL A 247 -13.33 -0.90 -16.89
CA VAL A 247 -13.57 -2.03 -15.96
C VAL A 247 -12.29 -2.48 -15.30
N SER A 248 -11.20 -2.61 -16.06
CA SER A 248 -9.90 -3.01 -15.52
C SER A 248 -9.40 -2.03 -14.46
N ALA A 249 -9.61 -0.72 -14.67
CA ALA A 249 -9.27 0.30 -13.69
C ALA A 249 -10.08 0.15 -12.39
N MET A 250 -11.38 -0.13 -12.49
CA MET A 250 -12.26 -0.34 -11.33
C MET A 250 -11.95 -1.64 -10.59
N LEU A 251 -11.43 -2.67 -11.27
CA LEU A 251 -10.98 -3.91 -10.64
C LEU A 251 -9.65 -3.71 -9.87
N ILE A 252 -8.69 -3.02 -10.49
CA ILE A 252 -7.32 -2.96 -9.97
C ILE A 252 -7.15 -1.83 -8.97
N THR A 253 -7.65 -0.62 -9.25
CA THR A 253 -7.33 0.56 -8.44
C THR A 253 -7.79 0.49 -6.99
N PRO A 254 -9.03 0.06 -6.65
CA PRO A 254 -9.44 -0.10 -5.26
C PRO A 254 -8.61 -1.16 -4.51
N ALA A 255 -8.28 -2.26 -5.20
CA ALA A 255 -7.47 -3.33 -4.65
C ALA A 255 -6.02 -2.89 -4.40
N ALA A 256 -5.41 -2.15 -5.34
CA ALA A 256 -4.08 -1.57 -5.18
C ALA A 256 -4.05 -0.53 -4.06
N THR A 257 -5.13 0.26 -3.91
CA THR A 257 -5.30 1.19 -2.78
C THR A 257 -5.26 0.45 -1.44
N ALA A 258 -6.04 -0.63 -1.33
CA ALA A 258 -6.10 -1.46 -0.14
C ALA A 258 -4.75 -2.17 0.16
N TYR A 259 -4.05 -2.62 -0.88
CA TYR A 259 -2.72 -3.24 -0.77
C TYR A 259 -1.69 -2.29 -0.16
N LEU A 260 -1.78 -0.99 -0.45
CA LEU A 260 -0.91 0.03 0.19
C LEU A 260 -1.25 0.25 1.67
N MET A 261 -2.47 -0.07 2.10
CA MET A 261 -2.95 0.21 3.45
C MET A 261 -2.66 -0.92 4.45
N THR A 262 -2.50 -2.18 3.97
CA THR A 262 -2.37 -3.33 4.87
C THR A 262 -1.66 -4.51 4.22
N ASP A 263 -0.94 -5.30 5.07
CA ASP A 263 -0.25 -6.53 4.68
C ASP A 263 -1.10 -7.80 4.92
N ARG A 264 -2.32 -7.67 5.46
CA ARG A 264 -3.20 -8.81 5.80
C ARG A 264 -4.33 -8.92 4.79
N LEU A 265 -4.45 -10.08 4.10
CA LEU A 265 -5.44 -10.26 3.02
C LEU A 265 -6.88 -9.97 3.47
N HIS A 266 -7.33 -10.46 4.62
CA HIS A 266 -8.71 -10.22 5.08
C HIS A 266 -9.02 -8.72 5.27
N ARG A 267 -8.05 -7.92 5.75
CA ARG A 267 -8.19 -6.45 5.84
C ARG A 267 -8.12 -5.79 4.46
N MET A 268 -7.26 -6.33 3.58
CA MET A 268 -7.16 -5.86 2.20
C MET A 268 -8.50 -6.03 1.45
N LEU A 269 -9.17 -7.17 1.59
CA LEU A 269 -10.51 -7.40 1.01
C LEU A 269 -11.51 -6.36 1.50
N LEU A 270 -11.55 -6.11 2.82
CA LEU A 270 -12.44 -5.10 3.40
C LEU A 270 -12.14 -3.69 2.87
N PHE A 271 -10.87 -3.27 2.91
CA PHE A 271 -10.48 -1.93 2.43
C PHE A 271 -10.71 -1.78 0.92
N ALA A 272 -10.48 -2.82 0.12
CA ALA A 272 -10.74 -2.79 -1.31
C ALA A 272 -12.23 -2.64 -1.62
N CYS A 273 -13.10 -3.36 -0.90
CA CYS A 273 -14.55 -3.19 -1.00
C CYS A 273 -14.98 -1.76 -0.60
N LEU A 274 -14.47 -1.25 0.51
CA LEU A 274 -14.78 0.11 0.98
C LEU A 274 -14.31 1.19 0.01
N THR A 275 -13.09 1.09 -0.49
CA THR A 275 -12.54 2.06 -1.46
C THR A 275 -13.24 1.97 -2.82
N GLY A 276 -13.59 0.76 -3.28
CA GLY A 276 -14.37 0.57 -4.50
C GLY A 276 -15.79 1.15 -4.38
N MET A 277 -16.46 0.89 -3.28
CA MET A 277 -17.78 1.45 -2.97
C MET A 277 -17.73 3.00 -2.89
N LEU A 278 -16.73 3.53 -2.19
CA LEU A 278 -16.56 4.98 -2.05
C LEU A 278 -16.25 5.64 -3.40
N ALA A 279 -15.39 5.04 -4.23
CA ALA A 279 -15.11 5.50 -5.59
C ALA A 279 -16.38 5.51 -6.46
N GLY A 280 -17.22 4.47 -6.35
CA GLY A 280 -18.49 4.39 -7.04
C GLY A 280 -19.46 5.51 -6.61
N ILE A 281 -19.63 5.73 -5.31
CA ILE A 281 -20.50 6.79 -4.76
C ILE A 281 -20.00 8.17 -5.18
N MET A 282 -18.70 8.45 -5.00
CA MET A 282 -18.10 9.74 -5.38
C MET A 282 -18.23 9.99 -6.89
N GLY A 283 -17.97 8.97 -7.71
CA GLY A 283 -18.09 9.07 -9.17
C GLY A 283 -19.52 9.35 -9.62
N ALA A 284 -20.50 8.66 -9.04
CA ALA A 284 -21.92 8.90 -9.30
C ALA A 284 -22.34 10.31 -8.85
N PHE A 285 -21.85 10.77 -7.70
CA PHE A 285 -22.11 12.11 -7.19
C PHE A 285 -21.56 13.21 -8.11
N PHE A 286 -20.28 13.14 -8.50
CA PHE A 286 -19.68 14.12 -9.38
C PHE A 286 -20.33 14.13 -10.79
N SER A 287 -20.68 12.94 -11.29
CA SER A 287 -21.42 12.82 -12.54
C SER A 287 -22.81 13.46 -12.47
N PHE A 288 -23.47 13.39 -11.31
CA PHE A 288 -24.78 14.01 -11.08
C PHE A 288 -24.73 15.54 -10.99
N LEU A 289 -23.64 16.10 -10.44
CA LEU A 289 -23.48 17.56 -10.33
C LEU A 289 -23.34 18.28 -11.69
N GLY A 290 -22.86 17.57 -12.71
CA GLY A 290 -22.66 18.15 -14.03
C GLY A 290 -23.66 17.64 -15.08
N HIS A 291 -24.06 18.49 -15.99
CA HIS A 291 -24.94 18.10 -17.09
C HIS A 291 -24.23 17.16 -18.06
N GLN A 292 -24.78 15.95 -18.28
CA GLN A 292 -24.30 14.96 -19.26
C GLN A 292 -22.86 14.42 -18.99
N LEU A 293 -22.39 14.46 -17.74
CA LEU A 293 -21.08 13.91 -17.40
C LEU A 293 -21.13 12.36 -17.37
N PRO A 294 -20.16 11.66 -17.97
CA PRO A 294 -20.16 10.20 -18.02
C PRO A 294 -19.79 9.62 -16.65
N THR A 295 -20.64 8.76 -16.09
CA THR A 295 -20.50 8.22 -14.72
C THR A 295 -19.27 7.33 -14.59
N GLY A 296 -19.00 6.46 -15.57
CA GLY A 296 -17.85 5.54 -15.57
C GLY A 296 -16.50 6.23 -15.38
N PRO A 297 -16.13 7.22 -16.22
CA PRO A 297 -14.89 7.97 -16.06
C PRO A 297 -14.76 8.66 -14.70
N PHE A 298 -15.85 9.22 -14.15
CA PHE A 298 -15.82 9.85 -12.83
C PHE A 298 -15.63 8.86 -11.69
N MET A 299 -16.16 7.64 -11.82
CA MET A 299 -15.89 6.55 -10.86
C MET A 299 -14.41 6.18 -10.84
N VAL A 300 -13.81 6.01 -12.03
CA VAL A 300 -12.39 5.68 -12.15
C VAL A 300 -11.51 6.85 -11.67
N LEU A 301 -11.86 8.09 -11.99
CA LEU A 301 -11.15 9.27 -11.49
C LEU A 301 -11.20 9.35 -9.96
N SER A 302 -12.36 9.08 -9.37
CA SER A 302 -12.52 9.03 -7.91
C SER A 302 -11.66 7.92 -7.30
N ALA A 303 -11.62 6.73 -7.92
CA ALA A 303 -10.74 5.64 -7.50
C ALA A 303 -9.26 6.04 -7.60
N ALA A 304 -8.86 6.73 -8.68
CA ALA A 304 -7.50 7.21 -8.86
C ALA A 304 -7.10 8.27 -7.79
N VAL A 305 -8.02 9.15 -7.40
CA VAL A 305 -7.79 10.12 -6.32
C VAL A 305 -7.61 9.39 -4.98
N LEU A 306 -8.46 8.42 -4.66
CA LEU A 306 -8.33 7.60 -3.45
C LEU A 306 -7.01 6.83 -3.43
N PHE A 307 -6.60 6.29 -4.58
CA PHE A 307 -5.30 5.64 -4.72
C PHE A 307 -4.15 6.63 -4.49
N ALA A 308 -4.19 7.81 -5.08
CA ALA A 308 -3.17 8.84 -4.88
C ALA A 308 -3.05 9.24 -3.40
N VAL A 309 -4.19 9.42 -2.70
CA VAL A 309 -4.20 9.69 -1.26
C VAL A 309 -3.55 8.54 -0.49
N ALA A 310 -3.91 7.30 -0.77
CA ALA A 310 -3.31 6.13 -0.13
C ALA A 310 -1.82 6.00 -0.48
N PHE A 311 -1.41 6.24 -1.72
CA PHE A 311 -0.02 6.20 -2.15
C PHE A 311 0.88 7.14 -1.34
N PHE A 312 0.39 8.33 -1.03
CA PHE A 312 1.15 9.28 -0.21
C PHE A 312 1.04 9.01 1.29
N PHE A 313 -0.15 8.69 1.79
CA PHE A 313 -0.47 8.72 3.23
C PHE A 313 -0.81 7.37 3.86
N ALA A 314 -0.75 6.25 3.11
CA ALA A 314 -1.05 4.95 3.69
C ALA A 314 -0.10 4.59 4.85
N PRO A 315 -0.61 4.02 5.95
CA PRO A 315 0.18 3.76 7.16
C PRO A 315 1.28 2.71 6.94
N SER A 316 1.05 1.69 6.10
CA SER A 316 2.01 0.62 5.88
C SER A 316 3.02 0.95 4.77
N HIS A 317 2.56 1.51 3.64
CA HIS A 317 3.39 1.65 2.44
C HIS A 317 3.42 3.06 1.85
N GLY A 318 2.82 4.05 2.53
CA GLY A 318 2.76 5.43 2.06
C GLY A 318 4.14 6.09 1.92
N VAL A 319 4.35 6.82 0.83
CA VAL A 319 5.64 7.45 0.50
C VAL A 319 6.05 8.47 1.56
N VAL A 320 5.12 9.31 2.02
CA VAL A 320 5.38 10.35 3.04
C VAL A 320 5.73 9.71 4.38
N ILE A 321 4.99 8.68 4.79
CA ILE A 321 5.22 7.97 6.05
C ILE A 321 6.57 7.24 6.01
N LYS A 322 6.89 6.55 4.91
CA LYS A 322 8.21 5.92 4.72
C LYS A 322 9.35 6.94 4.76
N TRP A 323 9.17 8.09 4.09
CA TRP A 323 10.17 9.16 4.11
C TRP A 323 10.38 9.70 5.52
N TRP A 324 9.29 9.98 6.26
CA TRP A 324 9.35 10.48 7.63
C TRP A 324 9.98 9.46 8.58
N THR A 325 9.57 8.20 8.49
CA THR A 325 10.14 7.12 9.30
C THR A 325 11.63 6.92 9.03
N ARG A 326 12.04 6.95 7.75
CA ARG A 326 13.47 6.87 7.38
C ARG A 326 14.24 8.06 7.95
N ARG A 327 13.70 9.27 7.84
CA ARG A 327 14.36 10.48 8.37
C ARG A 327 14.46 10.43 9.89
N SER A 328 13.43 9.99 10.58
CA SER A 328 13.43 9.82 12.04
C SER A 328 14.40 8.72 12.49
N ARG A 329 14.43 7.58 11.81
CA ARG A 329 15.37 6.48 12.08
C ARG A 329 16.82 6.92 11.84
N SER A 330 17.11 7.56 10.73
CA SER A 330 18.45 8.08 10.40
C SER A 330 18.97 9.04 11.47
N GLY A 331 18.13 9.94 11.98
CA GLY A 331 18.49 10.81 13.10
C GLY A 331 18.78 10.05 14.39
N ARG A 332 17.95 9.02 14.70
CA ARG A 332 18.17 8.17 15.88
C ARG A 332 19.48 7.37 15.77
N VAL A 333 19.69 6.69 14.65
CA VAL A 333 20.91 5.92 14.39
C VAL A 333 22.15 6.79 14.50
N ARG A 334 22.12 7.99 13.91
CA ARG A 334 23.25 8.94 14.00
C ARG A 334 23.58 9.30 15.44
N ARG A 335 22.57 9.57 16.29
CA ARG A 335 22.74 9.88 17.72
C ARG A 335 23.32 8.68 18.50
N GLU A 336 22.75 7.51 18.28
CA GLU A 336 23.16 6.28 18.96
C GLU A 336 24.59 5.89 18.58
N ASN A 337 24.97 6.00 17.30
CA ASN A 337 26.36 5.78 16.86
C ASN A 337 27.33 6.83 17.43
N THR A 338 26.87 8.08 17.65
CA THR A 338 27.72 9.08 18.32
C THR A 338 27.95 8.71 19.79
N LEU A 339 26.90 8.29 20.51
CA LEU A 339 27.03 7.82 21.90
C LEU A 339 27.94 6.59 22.03
N LYS A 340 27.77 5.62 21.10
CA LYS A 340 28.63 4.42 21.00
C LYS A 340 30.08 4.79 20.77
N ALA A 341 30.36 5.72 19.85
CA ALA A 341 31.71 6.17 19.55
C ALA A 341 32.36 6.87 20.76
N VAL A 342 31.62 7.74 21.45
CA VAL A 342 32.10 8.38 22.69
C VAL A 342 32.45 7.34 23.75
N PHE A 343 31.57 6.33 23.94
CA PHE A 343 31.81 5.25 24.88
C PHE A 343 33.06 4.43 24.52
N HIS A 344 33.26 4.12 23.23
CA HIS A 344 34.46 3.38 22.78
C HIS A 344 35.75 4.12 23.03
N VAL A 345 35.80 5.46 22.82
CA VAL A 345 36.97 6.27 23.16
C VAL A 345 37.25 6.23 24.65
N LEU A 346 36.23 6.43 25.49
CA LEU A 346 36.38 6.37 26.94
C LEU A 346 36.82 4.97 27.42
N GLU A 347 36.32 3.91 26.83
CA GLU A 347 36.70 2.53 27.15
C GLU A 347 38.15 2.23 26.76
N GLN A 348 38.66 2.69 25.62
CA GLN A 348 40.03 2.56 25.19
C GLN A 348 40.99 3.23 26.19
N GLU A 349 40.64 4.38 26.71
CA GLU A 349 41.38 5.12 27.72
C GLU A 349 41.07 4.60 29.18
N LYS A 350 40.37 3.46 29.29
CA LYS A 350 40.02 2.83 30.61
C LYS A 350 39.27 3.79 31.53
N PHE A 351 38.45 4.66 30.96
CA PHE A 351 37.67 5.70 31.67
C PHE A 351 38.52 6.65 32.53
N ARG A 352 39.76 6.86 32.13
CA ARG A 352 40.67 7.84 32.82
C ARG A 352 40.38 9.28 32.41
N GLN A 353 39.84 9.47 31.22
CA GLN A 353 39.36 10.76 30.73
C GLN A 353 37.86 10.90 30.97
N GLU A 354 37.41 12.08 31.38
CA GLU A 354 36.00 12.37 31.58
C GLU A 354 35.30 12.84 30.30
N GLY A 355 36.07 13.39 29.32
CA GLY A 355 35.56 13.96 28.08
C GLY A 355 36.32 13.45 26.85
N VAL A 356 35.63 13.50 25.71
CA VAL A 356 36.18 13.12 24.40
C VAL A 356 36.29 14.37 23.50
N THR A 357 37.41 14.58 22.85
CA THR A 357 37.59 15.73 21.96
C THR A 357 36.80 15.55 20.67
N LEU A 358 36.32 16.66 20.10
CA LEU A 358 35.58 16.62 18.83
C LEU A 358 36.42 16.08 17.68
N VAL A 359 37.76 16.25 17.77
CA VAL A 359 38.69 15.76 16.74
C VAL A 359 38.78 14.25 16.75
N GLU A 360 39.02 13.63 17.93
CA GLU A 360 39.05 12.17 18.10
C GLU A 360 37.74 11.54 17.65
N LEU A 361 36.61 12.17 17.99
CA LEU A 361 35.32 11.69 17.62
C LEU A 361 35.05 11.80 16.10
N ALA A 362 35.53 12.88 15.46
CA ALA A 362 35.42 13.08 14.02
C ALA A 362 36.24 12.05 13.24
N GLU A 363 37.46 11.76 13.71
CA GLU A 363 38.33 10.74 13.13
C GLU A 363 37.74 9.35 13.24
N LEU A 364 37.30 8.95 14.45
CA LEU A 364 36.66 7.64 14.69
C LEU A 364 35.43 7.42 13.82
N ARG A 365 34.62 8.47 13.65
CA ARG A 365 33.39 8.41 12.87
C ARG A 365 33.56 8.71 11.38
N ARG A 366 34.75 9.03 10.93
CA ARG A 366 35.07 9.47 9.56
C ARG A 366 34.14 10.59 9.08
N GLN A 367 33.90 11.59 9.95
CA GLN A 367 33.02 12.72 9.68
C GLN A 367 33.78 14.05 9.72
N THR A 368 33.17 15.11 9.17
CA THR A 368 33.69 16.46 9.32
C THR A 368 33.50 16.96 10.75
N LEU A 369 34.40 17.87 11.22
CA LEU A 369 34.31 18.48 12.54
C LEU A 369 32.94 19.13 12.77
N ASP A 370 32.44 19.89 11.79
CA ASP A 370 31.12 20.56 11.86
C ASP A 370 29.97 19.55 12.00
N GLY A 371 30.06 18.41 11.29
CA GLY A 371 29.07 17.34 11.39
C GLY A 371 29.07 16.63 12.73
N THR A 372 30.26 16.46 13.33
CA THR A 372 30.47 15.88 14.66
C THR A 372 29.96 16.84 15.73
N GLU A 373 30.31 18.12 15.64
CA GLU A 373 29.82 19.16 16.57
C GLU A 373 28.30 19.26 16.55
N ALA A 374 27.67 19.28 15.35
CA ALA A 374 26.22 19.29 15.23
C ALA A 374 25.56 18.05 15.88
N SER A 375 26.19 16.87 15.74
CA SER A 375 25.71 15.64 16.37
C SER A 375 25.84 15.68 17.91
N CYS A 376 26.94 16.22 18.43
CA CYS A 376 27.15 16.42 19.85
C CYS A 376 26.20 17.46 20.44
N LEU A 377 25.95 18.58 19.75
CA LEU A 377 24.97 19.58 20.18
C LEU A 377 23.53 19.00 20.22
N GLU A 378 23.19 18.11 19.29
CA GLU A 378 21.92 17.39 19.32
C GLU A 378 21.80 16.50 20.58
N LEU A 379 22.89 15.81 20.96
CA LEU A 379 22.94 15.00 22.19
C LEU A 379 22.84 15.86 23.46
N VAL A 380 23.46 17.05 23.48
CA VAL A 380 23.35 18.02 24.58
C VAL A 380 21.88 18.46 24.74
N ARG A 381 21.18 18.79 23.65
CA ARG A 381 19.76 19.16 23.71
C ARG A 381 18.86 18.05 24.29
N LEU A 382 19.24 16.79 24.11
CA LEU A 382 18.54 15.63 24.64
C LEU A 382 18.95 15.25 26.06
N GLY A 383 19.93 15.96 26.62
CA GLY A 383 20.46 15.74 27.96
C GLY A 383 21.36 14.51 28.10
N TYR A 384 21.94 14.02 27.00
CA TYR A 384 22.87 12.89 27.01
C TYR A 384 24.33 13.30 27.22
N GLY A 385 24.64 14.57 27.05
CA GLY A 385 26.00 15.11 27.27
C GLY A 385 26.01 16.59 27.53
N THR A 386 27.21 17.12 27.83
CA THR A 386 27.48 18.54 27.97
C THR A 386 28.72 18.93 27.16
N MET A 387 28.75 20.16 26.67
CA MET A 387 29.90 20.80 26.02
C MET A 387 30.11 22.16 26.66
N PRO A 388 31.13 22.33 27.55
CA PRO A 388 31.40 23.62 28.18
C PRO A 388 31.79 24.68 27.13
N PRO A 389 31.38 25.94 27.30
CA PRO A 389 31.74 27.01 26.41
C PRO A 389 33.27 27.20 26.36
N GLY A 390 33.85 27.17 25.14
CA GLY A 390 35.28 27.32 24.95
C GLY A 390 36.07 26.01 24.90
N GLU A 391 35.52 24.89 25.28
CA GLU A 391 36.15 23.59 25.15
C GLU A 391 35.59 22.84 23.92
N LYS A 392 36.49 22.28 23.10
CA LYS A 392 36.10 21.41 21.98
C LYS A 392 36.03 19.94 22.43
N ALA A 393 35.41 19.70 23.56
CA ALA A 393 35.26 18.39 24.18
C ALA A 393 33.76 18.10 24.56
N PHE A 394 33.37 16.84 24.45
CA PHE A 394 32.05 16.36 24.77
C PHE A 394 32.10 15.43 26.00
N TYR A 395 31.29 15.71 26.99
CA TYR A 395 31.20 14.97 28.24
C TYR A 395 29.86 14.25 28.36
N LEU A 396 29.87 12.95 28.69
CA LEU A 396 28.63 12.20 28.90
C LEU A 396 27.97 12.56 30.24
N THR A 397 26.68 12.79 30.24
CA THR A 397 25.90 12.81 31.46
C THR A 397 25.65 11.38 31.98
N PRO A 398 25.23 11.17 33.23
CA PRO A 398 24.82 9.84 33.72
C PRO A 398 23.72 9.19 32.87
N LYS A 399 22.83 10.00 32.30
CA LYS A 399 21.80 9.54 31.36
C LYS A 399 22.41 9.11 30.02
N GLY A 400 23.40 9.87 29.52
CA GLY A 400 24.13 9.57 28.29
C GLY A 400 24.97 8.30 28.43
N MET A 401 25.68 8.14 29.57
CA MET A 401 26.47 6.94 29.85
C MET A 401 25.59 5.68 29.84
N ARG A 402 24.47 5.69 30.54
CA ARG A 402 23.54 4.55 30.55
C ARG A 402 23.02 4.21 29.14
N ARG A 403 22.68 5.22 28.36
CA ARG A 403 22.23 4.98 26.97
C ARG A 403 23.34 4.39 26.12
N ALA A 404 24.57 4.90 26.24
CA ALA A 404 25.73 4.37 25.53
C ALA A 404 26.04 2.92 25.93
N GLN A 405 26.04 2.61 27.24
CA GLN A 405 26.19 1.25 27.76
C GLN A 405 25.13 0.29 27.22
N THR A 406 23.86 0.72 27.17
CA THR A 406 22.77 -0.08 26.61
C THR A 406 23.00 -0.39 25.13
N ILE A 407 23.43 0.59 24.34
CA ILE A 407 23.70 0.42 22.91
C ILE A 407 24.87 -0.56 22.71
N VAL A 408 25.98 -0.34 23.41
CA VAL A 408 27.18 -1.19 23.32
C VAL A 408 26.87 -2.63 23.77
N ARG A 409 26.07 -2.80 24.85
CA ARG A 409 25.61 -4.10 25.29
C ARG A 409 24.83 -4.83 24.22
N ASN A 410 23.83 -4.17 23.64
CA ASN A 410 23.00 -4.75 22.57
C ASN A 410 23.85 -5.18 21.37
N HIS A 411 24.79 -4.35 20.98
CA HIS A 411 25.73 -4.65 19.92
C HIS A 411 26.56 -5.90 20.20
N ARG A 412 27.23 -5.96 21.35
CA ARG A 412 28.11 -7.09 21.75
C ARG A 412 27.35 -8.40 21.93
N LEU A 413 26.14 -8.33 22.50
CA LEU A 413 25.28 -9.51 22.61
C LEU A 413 24.87 -10.04 21.25
N TRP A 414 24.61 -9.15 20.29
CA TRP A 414 24.22 -9.56 18.95
C TRP A 414 25.42 -10.15 18.16
N GLU A 415 26.60 -9.54 18.26
CA GLU A 415 27.84 -10.09 17.68
C GLU A 415 28.10 -11.51 18.22
N LEU A 416 27.97 -11.71 19.52
CA LEU A 416 28.15 -13.02 20.15
C LEU A 416 27.12 -14.04 19.67
N TYR A 417 25.85 -13.62 19.55
CA TYR A 417 24.80 -14.50 19.02
C TYR A 417 25.05 -14.91 17.57
N LEU A 418 25.47 -13.97 16.72
CA LEU A 418 25.79 -14.28 15.32
C LEU A 418 26.98 -15.24 15.22
N THR A 419 27.96 -15.09 16.08
CA THR A 419 29.15 -15.96 16.10
C THR A 419 28.82 -17.36 16.64
N ASP A 420 28.13 -17.45 17.78
CA ASP A 420 27.89 -18.73 18.46
C ASP A 420 26.71 -19.52 17.89
N ALA A 421 25.59 -18.86 17.61
CA ALA A 421 24.35 -19.52 17.18
C ALA A 421 24.21 -19.61 15.66
N ALA A 422 24.72 -18.64 14.91
CA ALA A 422 24.62 -18.59 13.45
C ALA A 422 25.90 -19.00 12.72
N ASN A 423 27.00 -19.34 13.44
CA ASN A 423 28.29 -19.76 12.88
C ASN A 423 28.91 -18.75 11.90
N TYR A 424 28.71 -17.46 12.11
CA TYR A 424 29.36 -16.41 11.35
C TYR A 424 30.82 -16.23 11.82
N SER A 425 31.72 -15.92 10.87
CA SER A 425 33.09 -15.56 11.23
C SER A 425 33.13 -14.25 12.03
N PRO A 426 33.89 -14.16 13.13
CA PRO A 426 33.98 -12.93 13.94
C PRO A 426 34.32 -11.66 13.15
N ASP A 427 35.08 -11.81 12.05
CA ASP A 427 35.52 -10.67 11.23
C ASP A 427 34.39 -10.04 10.37
N HIS A 428 33.27 -10.74 10.19
CA HIS A 428 32.15 -10.30 9.33
C HIS A 428 30.88 -9.94 10.11
N VAL A 429 30.88 -10.09 11.43
CA VAL A 429 29.71 -9.92 12.28
C VAL A 429 29.42 -8.45 12.60
N HIS A 430 30.43 -7.60 12.53
CA HIS A 430 30.37 -6.22 12.98
C HIS A 430 29.37 -5.34 12.18
N ASP A 431 29.40 -5.46 10.85
CA ASP A 431 28.53 -4.68 9.96
C ASP A 431 27.05 -5.07 10.12
N ASP A 432 26.77 -6.38 10.25
CA ASP A 432 25.41 -6.88 10.47
C ASP A 432 24.87 -6.50 11.87
N ALA A 433 25.76 -6.45 12.87
CA ALA A 433 25.38 -6.02 14.23
C ALA A 433 25.05 -4.52 14.29
N GLU A 434 25.74 -3.68 13.52
CA GLU A 434 25.44 -2.24 13.42
C GLU A 434 24.05 -1.94 12.87
N GLU A 435 23.54 -2.74 11.92
CA GLU A 435 22.19 -2.51 11.37
C GLU A 435 21.08 -2.90 12.35
N ILE A 436 21.29 -3.91 13.18
CA ILE A 436 20.26 -4.53 14.00
C ILE A 436 20.21 -3.96 15.41
N GLU A 437 21.33 -3.51 15.99
CA GLU A 437 21.40 -2.99 17.38
C GLU A 437 20.38 -1.89 17.69
N HIS A 438 20.01 -1.10 16.68
CA HIS A 438 19.05 0.02 16.83
C HIS A 438 17.58 -0.43 16.80
N ILE A 439 17.31 -1.70 16.46
CA ILE A 439 15.97 -2.27 16.29
C ILE A 439 15.63 -3.24 17.43
N LEU A 440 16.65 -3.75 18.15
CA LEU A 440 16.47 -4.71 19.24
C LEU A 440 15.62 -4.12 20.36
N GLY A 441 14.45 -4.74 20.58
CA GLY A 441 13.61 -4.45 21.74
C GLY A 441 14.14 -5.13 23.00
N GLU A 442 13.79 -4.60 24.19
CA GLU A 442 14.25 -5.13 25.48
C GLU A 442 13.90 -6.62 25.67
N ASP A 443 12.75 -7.07 25.16
CA ASP A 443 12.33 -8.46 25.27
C ASP A 443 13.24 -9.40 24.48
N LEU A 444 13.67 -8.98 23.28
CA LEU A 444 14.58 -9.75 22.48
C LEU A 444 15.99 -9.78 23.07
N VAL A 445 16.46 -8.66 23.60
CA VAL A 445 17.74 -8.59 24.32
C VAL A 445 17.78 -9.56 25.50
N ARG A 446 16.70 -9.62 26.30
CA ARG A 446 16.57 -10.58 27.41
C ARG A 446 16.54 -12.05 26.93
N GLN A 447 15.96 -12.32 25.79
CA GLN A 447 15.99 -13.66 25.18
C GLN A 447 17.41 -14.04 24.73
N LEU A 448 18.13 -13.12 24.11
CA LEU A 448 19.52 -13.30 23.69
C LEU A 448 20.42 -13.57 24.89
N GLU A 449 20.28 -12.82 25.97
CA GLU A 449 21.05 -13.06 27.22
C GLU A 449 20.85 -14.44 27.79
N ARG A 450 19.61 -14.93 27.82
CA ARG A 450 19.31 -16.30 28.29
C ARG A 450 19.90 -17.36 27.37
N GLN A 451 19.85 -17.17 26.04
CA GLN A 451 20.41 -18.10 25.06
C GLN A 451 21.94 -18.14 25.14
N LEU A 452 22.57 -17.01 25.42
CA LEU A 452 24.04 -16.87 25.56
C LEU A 452 24.53 -17.14 26.98
N ASN A 453 23.70 -17.72 27.88
CA ASN A 453 24.03 -18.03 29.25
C ASN A 453 24.65 -16.85 30.02
N PHE A 454 24.16 -15.62 29.79
CA PHE A 454 24.65 -14.39 30.43
C PHE A 454 26.18 -14.19 30.23
N ALA A 455 26.63 -14.29 29.01
CA ALA A 455 28.03 -14.13 28.66
C ALA A 455 28.59 -12.75 29.07
N ASP A 456 29.80 -12.75 29.63
CA ASP A 456 30.47 -11.55 30.14
C ASP A 456 31.32 -10.84 29.07
N ARG A 457 31.63 -11.51 27.96
CA ARG A 457 32.53 -11.01 26.91
C ARG A 457 31.98 -11.25 25.51
N ASP A 458 32.28 -10.32 24.62
CA ASP A 458 32.00 -10.44 23.19
C ASP A 458 33.01 -11.37 22.46
N PRO A 459 32.81 -11.70 21.19
CA PRO A 459 33.75 -12.54 20.42
C PRO A 459 35.17 -11.99 20.31
N HIS A 460 35.34 -10.69 20.55
CA HIS A 460 36.63 -9.99 20.54
C HIS A 460 37.25 -9.86 21.94
N GLY A 461 36.63 -10.45 22.96
CA GLY A 461 37.13 -10.44 24.34
C GLY A 461 36.82 -9.17 25.14
N LYS A 462 36.05 -8.23 24.59
CA LYS A 462 35.63 -7.01 25.31
C LYS A 462 34.48 -7.30 26.28
N PRO A 463 34.45 -6.64 27.47
CA PRO A 463 33.42 -6.89 28.48
C PRO A 463 32.06 -6.40 28.00
N ILE A 464 31.01 -7.22 28.20
CA ILE A 464 29.61 -6.84 27.92
C ILE A 464 29.06 -6.14 29.16
N PRO A 465 28.62 -4.87 29.09
CA PRO A 465 28.04 -4.16 30.25
C PRO A 465 26.82 -4.93 30.79
N SER A 466 26.83 -5.25 32.10
CA SER A 466 25.71 -5.99 32.70
C SER A 466 24.47 -5.09 32.89
N ALA A 467 23.28 -5.71 32.97
CA ALA A 467 22.05 -4.97 33.25
C ALA A 467 22.10 -4.29 34.66
N GLU A 468 22.74 -4.93 35.63
CA GLU A 468 22.89 -4.43 36.98
C GLU A 468 23.84 -3.22 37.05
N GLU A 469 24.94 -3.22 36.30
CA GLU A 469 25.85 -2.07 36.19
C GLU A 469 25.14 -0.86 35.58
N ILE A 470 24.32 -1.06 34.53
CA ILE A 470 23.55 0.01 33.89
C ILE A 470 22.53 0.63 34.85
N ILE A 471 21.96 -0.18 35.77
CA ILE A 471 21.00 0.28 36.78
C ILE A 471 21.71 0.89 37.98
N SER A 472 22.81 0.33 38.46
CA SER A 472 23.55 0.77 39.65
C SER A 472 24.28 2.11 39.50
N THR A 473 24.55 2.53 38.26
CA THR A 473 25.04 3.90 37.98
C THR A 473 24.04 4.98 38.45
N HIS A 474 22.91 4.60 39.02
CA HIS A 474 21.94 5.50 39.66
C HIS A 474 22.25 5.79 41.14
N GLY A 475 23.09 4.97 41.81
CA GLY A 475 23.28 5.02 43.26
C GLY A 475 24.51 5.79 43.75
N THR A 476 25.47 6.10 42.89
CA THR A 476 26.77 6.61 43.36
C THR A 476 26.97 8.13 43.28
N VAL A 477 25.96 8.92 42.91
CA VAL A 477 26.04 10.40 42.88
C VAL A 477 25.38 11.05 44.10
N GLN A 478 24.89 10.29 45.08
CA GLN A 478 24.44 10.86 46.38
C GLN A 478 25.24 10.26 47.54
N SER A 479 26.43 10.79 47.80
CA SER A 479 26.99 10.93 49.13
C SER A 479 28.46 11.31 49.09
N SER A 480 28.76 12.58 49.07
CA SER A 480 29.82 13.21 49.87
C SER A 480 29.65 14.73 49.81
N PRO A 481 29.16 15.38 50.87
CA PRO A 481 29.32 16.83 51.00
C PRO A 481 30.81 17.12 51.23
N PRO A 482 31.37 18.19 50.67
CA PRO A 482 32.75 18.56 50.93
C PRO A 482 32.87 18.89 52.42
N THR A 483 33.74 18.17 53.11
CA THR A 483 34.19 18.47 54.47
C THR A 483 34.73 19.90 54.52
N ALA A 484 34.02 20.75 55.23
CA ALA A 484 34.46 22.10 55.52
C ALA A 484 35.73 22.01 56.37
N THR A 485 36.89 22.28 55.74
CA THR A 485 38.16 22.53 56.43
C THR A 485 38.02 23.82 57.23
N GLY A 486 38.16 23.66 58.59
CA GLY A 486 38.01 24.71 59.50
C GLY A 486 38.94 25.92 59.29
N TYR A 487 38.32 27.05 59.28
CA TYR A 487 39.01 28.34 59.46
C TYR A 487 39.33 28.52 60.99
N ARG A 488 40.63 28.35 61.36
CA ARG A 488 41.17 28.83 62.61
C ARG A 488 41.38 30.34 62.56
N LYS A 489 40.66 31.11 63.34
CA LYS A 489 41.02 32.53 63.68
C LYS A 489 42.26 32.57 64.53
N PRO A 490 43.24 33.47 64.24
CA PRO A 490 44.26 33.84 65.18
C PRO A 490 43.70 34.88 66.16
N SER A 491 44.18 34.77 67.39
CA SER A 491 44.00 35.62 68.55
C SER A 491 44.23 37.09 68.37
#